data_df31128958103013d32da68c8ec084ac
#
_entry.id   df31128958103013d32da68c8ec084ac
#
_cell.length_a   1.000
_cell.length_b   1.000
_cell.length_c   1.000
_cell.angle_alpha   90.00
_cell.angle_beta   90.00
_cell.angle_gamma   90.00
#
_symmetry.space_group_name_H-M   'P 1'
#
loop_
_entity.id
_entity.type
_entity.pdbx_description
1 polymer ?
#
loop_
_entity_poly.entity_id
_entity_poly.type
_entity_poly.pdbx_seq_one_letter_code
_entity_poly.pdbx_strand_id
1 'polypeptide(L)'
;TCNDEFMVGPSLLVAPVVQQGADKRMVYLPQGEWYDYWTKEKLTGPRWLIREAPLDTCPLYVRAGSVLPMMEEQSYVGEKTGTLLLDVYPGQGSADHYYDNGEDFAYRDGAYHHYRFTVNEAGEVSARLLHAGYQPYDSIRLVGSGQEIVL
;
A
#
# COMPACT_ATOMS: atom_id res chain seq x y z
N THR A 1 -16.10 -12.25 17.18
CA THR A 1 -16.31 -11.63 15.86
C THR A 1 -15.69 -10.25 15.93
N CYS A 2 -14.67 -10.00 15.10
CA CYS A 2 -14.10 -8.68 14.91
C CYS A 2 -15.01 -7.91 13.93
N ASN A 3 -15.57 -6.80 14.35
CA ASN A 3 -16.47 -5.99 13.54
C ASN A 3 -16.05 -4.51 13.49
N ASP A 4 -14.89 -4.19 14.03
CA ASP A 4 -14.33 -2.85 14.13
C ASP A 4 -12.94 -2.71 13.46
N GLU A 5 -12.55 -3.69 12.68
CA GLU A 5 -11.39 -3.67 11.80
C GLU A 5 -11.72 -4.35 10.46
N PHE A 6 -11.04 -3.96 9.40
CA PHE A 6 -11.33 -4.43 8.05
C PHE A 6 -10.09 -4.41 7.15
N MET A 7 -10.15 -5.20 6.07
CA MET A 7 -9.13 -5.20 5.02
C MET A 7 -9.47 -4.21 3.91
N VAL A 8 -8.48 -3.44 3.49
CA VAL A 8 -8.50 -2.68 2.23
C VAL A 8 -7.64 -3.45 1.23
N GLY A 9 -8.31 -4.06 0.26
CA GLY A 9 -7.66 -5.00 -0.63
C GLY A 9 -7.06 -6.20 0.11
N PRO A 10 -6.08 -6.90 -0.49
CA PRO A 10 -5.47 -8.08 0.12
C PRO A 10 -4.36 -7.75 1.14
N SER A 11 -3.90 -6.50 1.18
CA SER A 11 -2.63 -6.14 1.79
C SER A 11 -2.74 -5.28 3.05
N LEU A 12 -3.76 -4.45 3.19
CA LEU A 12 -3.85 -3.45 4.25
C LEU A 12 -4.97 -3.77 5.24
N LEU A 13 -4.63 -3.98 6.51
CA LEU A 13 -5.56 -4.08 7.63
C LEU A 13 -5.71 -2.71 8.29
N VAL A 14 -6.94 -2.24 8.41
CA VAL A 14 -7.29 -0.97 9.02
C VAL A 14 -8.06 -1.22 10.31
N ALA A 15 -7.57 -0.67 11.42
CA ALA A 15 -8.14 -0.84 12.75
C ALA A 15 -8.46 0.51 13.39
N PRO A 16 -9.53 1.21 12.95
CA PRO A 16 -9.86 2.54 13.46
C PRO A 16 -10.31 2.50 14.91
N VAL A 17 -10.07 3.58 15.65
CA VAL A 17 -10.66 3.78 16.98
C VAL A 17 -12.09 4.28 16.82
N VAL A 18 -13.05 3.46 17.20
CA VAL A 18 -14.49 3.77 17.05
C VAL A 18 -15.15 4.19 18.37
N GLN A 19 -14.41 4.15 19.47
CA GLN A 19 -14.91 4.54 20.80
C GLN A 19 -14.39 5.91 21.17
N GLN A 20 -15.30 6.83 21.49
CA GLN A 20 -14.94 8.19 21.88
C GLN A 20 -14.07 8.19 23.15
N GLY A 21 -12.97 8.93 23.11
CA GLY A 21 -12.04 9.09 24.23
C GLY A 21 -11.10 7.91 24.47
N ALA A 22 -11.15 6.87 23.62
CA ALA A 22 -10.17 5.79 23.67
C ALA A 22 -8.87 6.24 22.99
N ASP A 23 -7.75 6.00 23.65
CA ASP A 23 -6.39 6.21 23.16
C ASP A 23 -5.64 4.89 22.87
N LYS A 24 -6.33 3.77 23.08
CA LYS A 24 -5.83 2.41 22.86
C LYS A 24 -6.94 1.52 22.32
N ARG A 25 -6.56 0.53 21.56
CA ARG A 25 -7.48 -0.52 21.11
C ARG A 25 -6.82 -1.88 21.02
N MET A 26 -7.63 -2.91 21.10
CA MET A 26 -7.23 -4.25 20.73
C MET A 26 -7.31 -4.40 19.20
N VAL A 27 -6.31 -5.06 18.61
CA VAL A 27 -6.25 -5.39 17.19
C VAL A 27 -5.99 -6.88 17.05
N TYR A 28 -6.73 -7.53 16.17
CA TYR A 28 -6.49 -8.92 15.80
C TYR A 28 -5.73 -8.99 14.49
N LEU A 29 -4.48 -9.46 14.53
CA LEU A 29 -3.75 -9.80 13.30
C LEU A 29 -4.11 -11.21 12.86
N PRO A 30 -4.64 -11.40 11.64
CA PRO A 30 -4.85 -12.72 11.06
C PRO A 30 -3.54 -13.49 10.85
N GLN A 31 -3.65 -14.78 10.55
CA GLN A 31 -2.49 -15.62 10.24
C GLN A 31 -1.62 -15.00 9.13
N GLY A 32 -0.30 -15.03 9.34
CA GLY A 32 0.71 -14.51 8.43
C GLY A 32 1.66 -13.52 9.07
N GLU A 33 2.52 -12.96 8.27
CA GLU A 33 3.44 -11.89 8.67
C GLU A 33 2.91 -10.53 8.27
N TRP A 34 3.08 -9.56 9.15
CA TRP A 34 2.55 -8.21 9.04
C TRP A 34 3.60 -7.19 9.42
N TYR A 35 3.46 -5.97 8.93
CA TYR A 35 4.23 -4.81 9.36
C TYR A 35 3.27 -3.76 9.91
N ASP A 36 3.60 -3.20 11.06
CA ASP A 36 2.98 -1.96 11.50
C ASP A 36 3.34 -0.85 10.51
N TYR A 37 2.32 -0.18 9.96
CA TYR A 37 2.53 0.84 8.91
C TYR A 37 3.39 2.00 9.41
N TRP A 38 3.20 2.42 10.68
CA TRP A 38 3.85 3.58 11.24
C TRP A 38 5.27 3.30 11.72
N THR A 39 5.45 2.19 12.42
CA THR A 39 6.74 1.84 13.05
C THR A 39 7.62 0.94 12.19
N LYS A 40 7.04 0.32 11.16
CA LYS A 40 7.68 -0.74 10.34
C LYS A 40 8.09 -1.97 11.14
N GLU A 41 7.56 -2.13 12.37
CA GLU A 41 7.78 -3.34 13.18
C GLU A 41 7.16 -4.55 12.49
N LYS A 42 7.93 -5.63 12.37
CA LYS A 42 7.45 -6.92 11.84
C LYS A 42 6.74 -7.72 12.92
N LEU A 43 5.55 -8.20 12.63
CA LEU A 43 4.65 -8.90 13.54
C LEU A 43 4.17 -10.20 12.90
N THR A 44 3.94 -11.23 13.72
CA THR A 44 3.42 -12.53 13.27
C THR A 44 2.05 -12.78 13.88
N GLY A 45 1.06 -13.11 13.05
CA GLY A 45 -0.26 -13.58 13.46
C GLY A 45 -0.42 -15.10 13.30
N PRO A 46 -1.50 -15.71 13.85
CA PRO A 46 -2.65 -15.01 14.43
C PRO A 46 -2.38 -14.55 15.87
N ARG A 47 -2.69 -13.32 16.18
CA ARG A 47 -2.61 -12.84 17.58
C ARG A 47 -3.44 -11.58 17.82
N TRP A 48 -3.78 -11.36 19.08
CA TRP A 48 -4.30 -10.08 19.59
C TRP A 48 -3.14 -9.23 20.11
N LEU A 49 -3.21 -7.94 19.86
CA LEU A 49 -2.30 -6.95 20.42
C LEU A 49 -3.06 -5.71 20.88
N ILE A 50 -2.50 -5.01 21.85
CA ILE A 50 -2.98 -3.70 22.26
C ILE A 50 -2.08 -2.67 21.59
N ARG A 51 -2.69 -1.70 20.91
CA ARG A 51 -1.98 -0.58 20.27
C ARG A 51 -2.46 0.74 20.82
N GLU A 52 -1.52 1.62 21.07
CA GLU A 52 -1.81 3.03 21.28
C GLU A 52 -2.28 3.65 19.98
N ALA A 53 -3.32 4.45 20.06
CA ALA A 53 -3.96 5.08 18.92
C ALA A 53 -4.40 6.49 19.33
N PRO A 54 -3.45 7.43 19.46
CA PRO A 54 -3.79 8.83 19.67
C PRO A 54 -4.66 9.34 18.52
N LEU A 55 -5.35 10.45 18.73
CA LEU A 55 -6.41 10.95 17.83
C LEU A 55 -5.96 11.11 16.37
N ASP A 56 -4.70 11.40 16.15
CA ASP A 56 -4.09 11.60 14.83
C ASP A 56 -3.53 10.32 14.20
N THR A 57 -3.65 9.17 14.88
CA THR A 57 -3.03 7.92 14.44
C THR A 57 -4.04 6.78 14.38
N CYS A 58 -4.38 6.34 13.17
CA CYS A 58 -5.15 5.13 12.95
C CYS A 58 -4.20 3.92 12.88
N PRO A 59 -4.35 2.87 13.70
CA PRO A 59 -3.56 1.66 13.55
C PRO A 59 -3.78 1.00 12.20
N LEU A 60 -2.68 0.80 11.46
CA LEU A 60 -2.64 0.21 10.14
C LEU A 60 -1.57 -0.88 10.11
N TYR A 61 -1.89 -1.99 9.46
CA TYR A 61 -0.94 -3.10 9.29
C TYR A 61 -0.91 -3.55 7.85
N VAL A 62 0.29 -3.77 7.34
CA VAL A 62 0.50 -4.20 5.96
C VAL A 62 1.03 -5.62 5.95
N ARG A 63 0.45 -6.46 5.12
CA ARG A 63 0.90 -7.85 4.96
C ARG A 63 2.31 -7.89 4.36
N ALA A 64 3.17 -8.75 4.86
CA ALA A 64 4.48 -9.01 4.26
C ALA A 64 4.32 -9.49 2.80
N GLY A 65 5.22 -9.06 1.94
CA GLY A 65 5.13 -9.30 0.51
C GLY A 65 4.24 -8.31 -0.25
N SER A 66 3.90 -7.18 0.37
CA SER A 66 3.09 -6.14 -0.24
C SER A 66 3.93 -4.99 -0.80
N VAL A 67 3.44 -4.41 -1.87
CA VAL A 67 3.93 -3.15 -2.44
C VAL A 67 2.73 -2.21 -2.51
N LEU A 68 2.78 -1.09 -1.80
CA LEU A 68 1.73 -0.08 -1.81
C LEU A 68 2.14 1.06 -2.74
N PRO A 69 1.40 1.26 -3.85
CA PRO A 69 1.61 2.42 -4.70
C PRO A 69 1.13 3.68 -3.99
N MET A 70 1.99 4.70 -3.97
CA MET A 70 1.75 5.98 -3.35
C MET A 70 1.99 7.09 -4.37
N MET A 71 1.35 8.23 -4.19
CA MET A 71 1.61 9.43 -4.98
C MET A 71 2.39 10.45 -4.15
N GLU A 72 3.14 11.31 -4.80
CA GLU A 72 3.73 12.48 -4.14
C GLU A 72 2.63 13.40 -3.60
N GLU A 73 2.95 14.19 -2.59
CA GLU A 73 2.02 15.20 -2.06
C GLU A 73 1.58 16.14 -3.17
N GLN A 74 0.28 16.41 -3.22
CA GLN A 74 -0.34 17.25 -4.24
C GLN A 74 -1.00 18.45 -3.59
N SER A 75 -0.89 19.61 -4.24
CA SER A 75 -1.53 20.84 -3.76
C SER A 75 -3.05 20.82 -4.00
N TYR A 76 -3.50 20.08 -5.00
CA TYR A 76 -4.92 19.90 -5.35
C TYR A 76 -5.16 18.59 -6.11
N VAL A 77 -6.40 18.14 -6.10
CA VAL A 77 -6.81 16.92 -6.83
C VAL A 77 -6.67 17.15 -8.34
N GLY A 78 -5.96 16.23 -9.02
CA GLY A 78 -5.69 16.32 -10.45
C GLY A 78 -4.38 17.01 -10.83
N GLU A 79 -3.57 17.45 -9.84
CA GLU A 79 -2.17 17.78 -10.10
C GLU A 79 -1.45 16.54 -10.59
N LYS A 80 -0.86 16.62 -11.80
CA LYS A 80 -0.14 15.46 -12.36
C LYS A 80 1.23 15.36 -11.70
N THR A 81 1.42 14.32 -10.89
CA THR A 81 2.74 13.93 -10.42
C THR A 81 3.29 12.87 -11.37
N GLY A 82 4.46 13.13 -11.94
CA GLY A 82 5.12 12.19 -12.85
C GLY A 82 5.74 10.99 -12.12
N THR A 83 5.80 11.01 -10.78
CA THR A 83 6.48 9.99 -9.98
C THR A 83 5.48 9.07 -9.27
N LEU A 84 5.62 7.78 -9.49
CA LEU A 84 4.98 6.75 -8.67
C LEU A 84 5.94 6.35 -7.55
N LEU A 85 5.48 6.45 -6.30
CA LEU A 85 6.21 5.98 -5.14
C LEU A 85 5.73 4.58 -4.75
N LEU A 86 6.65 3.68 -4.41
CA LEU A 86 6.35 2.34 -3.92
C LEU A 86 6.80 2.19 -2.47
N ASP A 87 5.84 2.03 -1.55
CA ASP A 87 6.13 1.64 -0.17
C ASP A 87 6.15 0.12 -0.07
N VAL A 88 7.30 -0.43 0.30
CA VAL A 88 7.63 -1.85 0.15
C VAL A 88 7.71 -2.54 1.49
N TYR A 89 7.06 -3.69 1.61
CA TYR A 89 7.02 -4.52 2.81
C TYR A 89 7.61 -5.90 2.47
N PRO A 90 8.85 -6.18 2.90
CA PRO A 90 9.57 -7.39 2.53
C PRO A 90 8.80 -8.68 2.81
N GLY A 91 8.92 -9.64 1.91
CA GLY A 91 8.19 -10.91 1.89
C GLY A 91 7.95 -11.35 0.45
N GLN A 92 7.53 -12.58 0.24
CA GLN A 92 7.19 -13.06 -1.10
C GLN A 92 5.81 -12.58 -1.51
N GLY A 93 5.74 -11.76 -2.57
CA GLY A 93 4.46 -11.29 -3.06
C GLY A 93 4.52 -10.46 -4.32
N SER A 94 3.35 -10.10 -4.82
CA SER A 94 3.19 -9.23 -5.98
C SER A 94 1.96 -8.34 -5.85
N ALA A 95 1.99 -7.17 -6.48
CA ALA A 95 0.90 -6.23 -6.56
C ALA A 95 0.71 -5.76 -8.00
N ASP A 96 -0.54 -5.68 -8.42
CA ASP A 96 -0.90 -5.09 -9.70
C ASP A 96 -1.33 -3.63 -9.50
N HIS A 97 -0.87 -2.77 -10.37
CA HIS A 97 -1.21 -1.34 -10.38
C HIS A 97 -1.70 -0.93 -11.75
N TYR A 98 -2.91 -0.39 -11.79
CA TYR A 98 -3.52 0.17 -12.99
C TYR A 98 -3.45 1.70 -12.92
N TYR A 99 -3.15 2.32 -14.05
CA TYR A 99 -3.06 3.76 -14.18
C TYR A 99 -3.71 4.22 -15.48
N ASP A 100 -4.71 5.07 -15.38
CA ASP A 100 -5.43 5.71 -16.49
C ASP A 100 -5.65 7.21 -16.18
N ASN A 101 -6.54 7.90 -16.91
CA ASN A 101 -6.84 9.31 -16.66
C ASN A 101 -7.79 9.54 -15.47
N GLY A 102 -8.49 8.49 -15.00
CA GLY A 102 -9.46 8.59 -13.91
C GLY A 102 -10.74 9.41 -14.21
N GLU A 103 -10.94 9.85 -15.46
CA GLU A 103 -12.01 10.81 -15.85
C GLU A 103 -13.07 10.18 -16.74
N ASP A 104 -12.71 9.23 -17.60
CA ASP A 104 -13.60 8.64 -18.59
C ASP A 104 -13.49 7.12 -18.68
N PHE A 105 -14.16 6.51 -19.66
CA PHE A 105 -14.16 5.06 -19.87
C PHE A 105 -13.17 4.59 -20.95
N ALA A 106 -12.24 5.43 -21.37
CA ALA A 106 -11.27 5.08 -22.41
C ALA A 106 -10.39 3.87 -22.04
N TYR A 107 -10.26 3.55 -20.75
CA TYR A 107 -9.61 2.33 -20.28
C TYR A 107 -10.24 1.05 -20.87
N ARG A 108 -11.54 1.06 -21.22
CA ARG A 108 -12.23 -0.07 -21.87
C ARG A 108 -11.71 -0.34 -23.28
N ASP A 109 -11.18 0.70 -23.91
CA ASP A 109 -10.57 0.66 -25.24
C ASP A 109 -9.04 0.55 -25.18
N GLY A 110 -8.51 0.24 -23.98
CA GLY A 110 -7.08 -0.01 -23.76
C GLY A 110 -6.27 1.23 -23.33
N ALA A 111 -6.91 2.38 -23.06
CA ALA A 111 -6.19 3.58 -22.61
C ALA A 111 -5.83 3.51 -21.12
N TYR A 112 -5.00 2.55 -20.75
CA TYR A 112 -4.46 2.40 -19.40
C TYR A 112 -3.06 1.79 -19.42
N HIS A 113 -2.30 1.95 -18.33
CA HIS A 113 -1.10 1.17 -18.04
C HIS A 113 -1.40 0.13 -16.97
N HIS A 114 -0.79 -1.05 -17.09
CA HIS A 114 -0.86 -2.11 -16.09
C HIS A 114 0.56 -2.54 -15.73
N TYR A 115 0.94 -2.23 -14.51
CA TYR A 115 2.21 -2.63 -13.91
C TYR A 115 2.00 -3.81 -12.97
N ARG A 116 2.97 -4.72 -12.93
CA ARG A 116 3.10 -5.73 -11.89
C ARG A 116 4.41 -5.53 -11.15
N PHE A 117 4.31 -5.32 -9.85
CA PHE A 117 5.44 -5.24 -8.94
C PHE A 117 5.58 -6.56 -8.19
N THR A 118 6.80 -7.08 -8.07
CA THR A 118 7.10 -8.29 -7.30
C THR A 118 8.15 -7.94 -6.26
N VAL A 119 7.94 -8.37 -5.03
CA VAL A 119 8.85 -8.16 -3.91
C VAL A 119 9.30 -9.51 -3.34
N ASN A 120 10.55 -9.57 -2.86
CA ASN A 120 11.12 -10.75 -2.21
C ASN A 120 11.37 -10.51 -0.71
N GLU A 121 11.86 -11.55 -0.01
CA GLU A 121 12.18 -11.52 1.43
C GLU A 121 13.23 -10.46 1.80
N ALA A 122 14.10 -10.09 0.86
CA ALA A 122 15.11 -9.05 1.07
C ALA A 122 14.56 -7.63 0.84
N GLY A 123 13.30 -7.50 0.38
CA GLY A 123 12.69 -6.21 0.04
C GLY A 123 13.11 -5.67 -1.33
N GLU A 124 13.73 -6.50 -2.15
CA GLU A 124 14.05 -6.12 -3.53
C GLU A 124 12.79 -6.16 -4.38
N VAL A 125 12.58 -5.12 -5.17
CA VAL A 125 11.40 -4.96 -6.02
C VAL A 125 11.81 -5.04 -7.49
N SER A 126 11.08 -5.83 -8.24
CA SER A 126 11.08 -5.82 -9.70
C SER A 126 9.75 -5.33 -10.24
N ALA A 127 9.79 -4.59 -11.33
CA ALA A 127 8.62 -4.09 -12.02
C ALA A 127 8.52 -4.67 -13.42
N ARG A 128 7.30 -4.96 -13.85
CA ARG A 128 7.00 -5.40 -15.21
C ARG A 128 5.80 -4.65 -15.74
N LEU A 129 5.93 -4.06 -16.90
CA LEU A 129 4.83 -3.48 -17.65
C LEU A 129 4.08 -4.60 -18.40
N LEU A 130 2.81 -4.81 -18.06
CA LEU A 130 1.95 -5.82 -18.68
C LEU A 130 1.10 -5.25 -19.81
N HIS A 131 0.71 -3.99 -19.71
CA HIS A 131 -0.03 -3.26 -20.75
C HIS A 131 0.40 -1.80 -20.79
N ALA A 132 0.59 -1.27 -22.00
CA ALA A 132 1.01 0.10 -22.26
C ALA A 132 0.02 0.78 -23.20
N GLY A 133 -0.99 1.44 -22.67
CA GLY A 133 -2.05 2.09 -23.44
C GLY A 133 -2.34 3.52 -22.99
N TYR A 134 -1.58 4.04 -22.04
CA TYR A 134 -1.74 5.40 -21.51
C TYR A 134 -0.38 6.08 -21.36
N GLN A 135 -0.35 7.33 -20.89
CA GLN A 135 0.89 8.04 -20.57
C GLN A 135 1.59 7.37 -19.38
N PRO A 136 2.86 6.94 -19.51
CA PRO A 136 3.60 6.33 -18.41
C PRO A 136 3.91 7.34 -17.31
N TYR A 137 4.27 6.84 -16.13
CA TYR A 137 4.96 7.64 -15.13
C TYR A 137 6.36 8.05 -15.64
N ASP A 138 6.81 9.24 -15.27
CA ASP A 138 8.16 9.71 -15.61
C ASP A 138 9.23 8.92 -14.84
N SER A 139 8.90 8.53 -13.60
CA SER A 139 9.76 7.68 -12.77
C SER A 139 8.94 6.85 -11.78
N ILE A 140 9.51 5.70 -11.38
CA ILE A 140 8.98 4.84 -10.31
C ILE A 140 10.08 4.72 -9.26
N ARG A 141 9.79 5.08 -8.01
CA ARG A 141 10.80 5.15 -6.94
C ARG A 141 10.34 4.46 -5.66
N LEU A 142 11.30 3.93 -4.91
CA LEU A 142 11.04 3.37 -3.58
C LEU A 142 10.93 4.48 -2.53
N VAL A 143 9.94 4.38 -1.66
CA VAL A 143 9.80 5.24 -0.49
C VAL A 143 11.00 5.06 0.44
N GLY A 144 11.52 6.15 0.98
CA GLY A 144 12.64 6.17 1.91
C GLY A 144 14.01 6.19 1.24
N SER A 145 14.35 5.22 0.39
CA SER A 145 15.65 5.19 -0.31
C SER A 145 15.70 6.12 -1.53
N GLY A 146 14.55 6.40 -2.14
CA GLY A 146 14.48 7.14 -3.41
C GLY A 146 15.06 6.37 -4.60
N GLN A 147 15.39 5.09 -4.43
CA GLN A 147 15.93 4.25 -5.50
C GLN A 147 14.93 4.15 -6.64
N GLU A 148 15.38 4.42 -7.85
CA GLU A 148 14.57 4.30 -9.06
C GLU A 148 14.48 2.84 -9.51
N ILE A 149 13.25 2.44 -9.89
CA ILE A 149 12.97 1.13 -10.46
C ILE A 149 12.92 1.27 -11.98
N VAL A 150 13.73 0.48 -12.66
CA VAL A 150 13.77 0.41 -14.14
C VAL A 150 12.79 -0.68 -14.58
N LEU A 151 11.95 -0.36 -15.59
CA LEU A 151 10.97 -1.27 -16.20
C LEU A 151 11.62 -2.23 -17.20
#